data_373ad57e70ec95c72b4f85d9a769d7f1
#
_entry.id   373ad57e70ec95c72b4f85d9a769d7f1
#
_cell.length_a   1.000
_cell.length_b   1.000
_cell.length_c   1.000
_cell.angle_alpha   90.00
_cell.angle_beta   90.00
_cell.angle_gamma   90.00
#
_symmetry.space_group_name_H-M   'P 1'
#
loop_
_entity.id
_entity.type
_entity.pdbx_description
1 polymer ?
#
loop_
_entity_poly.entity_id
_entity_poly.type
_entity_poly.pdbx_seq_one_letter_code
_entity_poly.pdbx_strand_id
1 'polypeptide(L)'
;MEEKSRILKKADSDKSRPVSFKESFGGSESQLRLLIKHLPDESFKNINLILNNTNQDLIEKDKINVLWMHHFVNQKEAKNLISKDFVNKLDWIVYNSNWNREQHIKYFKIPKNKSVVIRNAIEKINYLEKPKDKISLIYHTTPWRGLKILLKVFKNLNLDNVKLNVCSSTIIYGKKFNDLMGNTFENLFEECKNTKNVEYFGFQENEKLIEQLKKMHIFAYPSTWPETSCIAAIEAMAAGCEVVTTDLGALNETCSPFGKIIHFEKTPEELEVKYKEALLESINNFWSEATQKKLKLQREKINETYSWDVRSVEWKNFFSEAKK
;
A
#
# COMPACT_ATOMS: atom_id res chain seq x y z
N MET A 1 -1.79 -22.02 -18.06
CA MET A 1 -0.55 -21.81 -17.26
C MET A 1 0.53 -21.04 -18.04
N GLU A 2 0.45 -21.01 -19.35
CA GLU A 2 1.44 -20.38 -20.23
C GLU A 2 1.46 -18.87 -20.14
N GLU A 3 0.28 -18.21 -20.19
CA GLU A 3 0.18 -16.74 -20.15
C GLU A 3 0.58 -16.16 -18.80
N LYS A 4 0.16 -16.78 -17.69
CA LYS A 4 0.56 -16.40 -16.34
C LYS A 4 2.08 -16.48 -16.14
N SER A 5 2.69 -17.59 -16.63
CA SER A 5 4.14 -17.79 -16.59
C SER A 5 4.88 -16.75 -17.40
N ARG A 6 4.35 -16.35 -18.57
CA ARG A 6 4.91 -15.30 -19.42
C ARG A 6 4.94 -13.95 -18.72
N ILE A 7 3.82 -13.55 -18.09
CA ILE A 7 3.73 -12.28 -17.33
C ILE A 7 4.72 -12.26 -16.16
N LEU A 8 4.81 -13.36 -15.40
CA LEU A 8 5.76 -13.45 -14.28
C LEU A 8 7.21 -13.39 -14.74
N LYS A 9 7.57 -14.15 -15.80
CA LYS A 9 8.92 -14.09 -16.38
C LYS A 9 9.28 -12.70 -16.86
N LYS A 10 8.34 -12.00 -17.49
CA LYS A 10 8.53 -10.62 -17.95
C LYS A 10 8.77 -9.66 -16.79
N ALA A 11 7.98 -9.77 -15.73
CA ALA A 11 8.16 -8.96 -14.52
C ALA A 11 9.52 -9.22 -13.84
N ASP A 12 10.02 -10.48 -13.88
CA ASP A 12 11.30 -10.87 -13.30
C ASP A 12 12.50 -10.50 -14.18
N SER A 13 12.34 -10.49 -15.50
CA SER A 13 13.40 -10.14 -16.46
C SER A 13 13.70 -8.64 -16.56
N ASP A 14 12.96 -7.82 -15.86
CA ASP A 14 13.11 -6.36 -15.87
C ASP A 14 14.37 -5.90 -15.16
N LYS A 15 15.47 -5.79 -15.93
CA LYS A 15 16.80 -5.34 -15.45
C LYS A 15 16.83 -3.87 -15.01
N SER A 16 15.80 -3.07 -15.32
CA SER A 16 15.75 -1.67 -14.91
C SER A 16 15.38 -1.51 -13.43
N ARG A 17 14.86 -2.56 -12.81
CA ARG A 17 14.52 -2.58 -11.38
C ARG A 17 15.76 -2.83 -10.54
N PRO A 18 15.94 -2.09 -9.44
CA PRO A 18 17.02 -2.37 -8.49
C PRO A 18 16.82 -3.71 -7.76
N VAL A 19 15.65 -4.32 -7.90
CA VAL A 19 15.22 -5.52 -7.15
C VAL A 19 14.59 -6.52 -8.08
N SER A 20 14.94 -7.82 -7.90
CA SER A 20 14.27 -8.93 -8.57
C SER A 20 12.79 -9.01 -8.14
N PHE A 21 11.88 -9.24 -9.10
CA PHE A 21 10.47 -9.46 -8.79
C PHE A 21 10.28 -10.65 -7.83
N LYS A 22 11.09 -11.69 -7.95
CA LYS A 22 11.03 -12.89 -7.09
C LYS A 22 11.33 -12.59 -5.63
N GLU A 23 12.27 -11.67 -5.37
CA GLU A 23 12.74 -11.34 -4.02
C GLU A 23 11.96 -10.19 -3.38
N SER A 24 11.21 -9.42 -4.18
CA SER A 24 10.43 -8.29 -3.68
C SER A 24 9.07 -8.73 -3.15
N PHE A 25 8.75 -8.28 -1.94
CA PHE A 25 7.44 -8.40 -1.29
C PHE A 25 6.70 -7.05 -1.26
N GLY A 26 7.12 -6.11 -2.08
CA GLY A 26 6.45 -4.81 -2.21
C GLY A 26 4.99 -4.93 -2.63
N GLY A 27 4.21 -3.87 -2.37
CA GLY A 27 2.77 -3.88 -2.62
C GLY A 27 2.40 -4.19 -4.08
N SER A 28 3.12 -3.62 -5.04
CA SER A 28 2.86 -3.84 -6.48
C SER A 28 3.09 -5.29 -6.89
N GLU A 29 4.20 -5.88 -6.44
CA GLU A 29 4.57 -7.26 -6.74
C GLU A 29 3.58 -8.23 -6.11
N SER A 30 3.15 -7.96 -4.89
CA SER A 30 2.12 -8.74 -4.20
C SER A 30 0.79 -8.67 -4.93
N GLN A 31 0.38 -7.49 -5.42
CA GLN A 31 -0.84 -7.33 -6.21
C GLN A 31 -0.78 -8.13 -7.52
N LEU A 32 0.35 -8.14 -8.23
CA LEU A 32 0.48 -8.95 -9.45
C LEU A 32 0.40 -10.46 -9.15
N ARG A 33 1.05 -10.94 -8.08
CA ARG A 33 0.96 -12.36 -7.69
C ARG A 33 -0.48 -12.76 -7.37
N LEU A 34 -1.21 -11.91 -6.65
CA LEU A 34 -2.60 -12.14 -6.29
C LEU A 34 -3.52 -12.06 -7.51
N LEU A 35 -3.30 -11.13 -8.44
CA LEU A 35 -4.04 -11.08 -9.71
C LEU A 35 -3.89 -12.39 -10.48
N ILE A 36 -2.65 -12.89 -10.60
CA ILE A 36 -2.35 -14.15 -11.27
C ILE A 36 -2.97 -15.36 -10.54
N LYS A 37 -3.02 -15.32 -9.20
CA LYS A 37 -3.66 -16.36 -8.38
C LYS A 37 -5.17 -16.42 -8.65
N HIS A 38 -5.84 -15.27 -8.69
CA HIS A 38 -7.31 -15.17 -8.72
C HIS A 38 -7.92 -15.20 -10.11
N LEU A 39 -7.19 -14.90 -11.18
CA LEU A 39 -7.72 -14.98 -12.55
C LEU A 39 -7.32 -16.28 -13.24
N PRO A 40 -8.17 -16.86 -14.10
CA PRO A 40 -7.78 -17.98 -14.95
C PRO A 40 -6.78 -17.54 -16.04
N ASP A 41 -5.99 -18.48 -16.57
CA ASP A 41 -4.92 -18.22 -17.54
C ASP A 41 -5.43 -17.54 -18.83
N GLU A 42 -6.59 -17.95 -19.30
CA GLU A 42 -7.27 -17.42 -20.50
C GLU A 42 -7.65 -15.95 -20.37
N SER A 43 -7.79 -15.40 -19.17
CA SER A 43 -8.01 -13.98 -18.98
C SER A 43 -6.87 -13.13 -19.55
N PHE A 44 -5.66 -13.66 -19.51
CA PHE A 44 -4.44 -12.98 -19.97
C PHE A 44 -4.12 -13.21 -21.46
N LYS A 45 -4.93 -14.01 -22.18
CA LYS A 45 -4.72 -14.25 -23.60
C LYS A 45 -4.81 -12.93 -24.36
N ASN A 46 -3.82 -12.65 -25.22
CA ASN A 46 -3.63 -11.42 -25.99
C ASN A 46 -3.37 -10.15 -25.13
N ILE A 47 -3.19 -10.27 -23.82
CA ILE A 47 -2.87 -9.15 -22.94
C ILE A 47 -1.36 -9.15 -22.66
N ASN A 48 -0.73 -8.01 -22.87
CA ASN A 48 0.60 -7.71 -22.40
C ASN A 48 0.51 -6.82 -21.17
N LEU A 49 0.47 -7.41 -19.98
CA LEU A 49 0.42 -6.68 -18.71
C LEU A 49 1.82 -6.27 -18.27
N ILE A 50 2.05 -4.98 -18.16
CA ILE A 50 3.33 -4.37 -17.77
C ILE A 50 3.13 -3.74 -16.39
N LEU A 51 3.91 -4.18 -15.39
CA LEU A 51 3.82 -3.66 -14.03
C LEU A 51 4.87 -2.57 -13.79
N ASN A 52 4.43 -1.35 -13.48
CA ASN A 52 5.28 -0.25 -13.01
C ASN A 52 6.52 0.07 -13.87
N ASN A 53 6.51 -0.23 -15.14
CA ASN A 53 7.68 -0.03 -15.97
C ASN A 53 7.32 0.61 -17.30
N THR A 54 8.02 1.67 -17.66
CA THR A 54 7.81 2.43 -18.89
C THR A 54 8.92 2.21 -19.92
N ASN A 55 9.64 1.08 -19.87
CA ASN A 55 10.59 0.72 -20.91
C ASN A 55 9.87 0.31 -22.20
N GLN A 56 10.28 0.91 -23.34
CA GLN A 56 9.69 0.62 -24.66
C GLN A 56 9.89 -0.82 -25.11
N ASP A 57 10.95 -1.50 -24.67
CA ASP A 57 11.24 -2.90 -25.01
C ASP A 57 10.20 -3.88 -24.46
N LEU A 58 9.36 -3.42 -23.51
CA LEU A 58 8.28 -4.22 -22.94
C LEU A 58 7.00 -4.22 -23.78
N ILE A 59 6.91 -3.37 -24.79
CA ILE A 59 5.76 -3.30 -25.71
C ILE A 59 5.76 -4.50 -26.66
N GLU A 60 4.63 -5.15 -26.79
CA GLU A 60 4.40 -6.26 -27.72
C GLU A 60 3.41 -5.82 -28.81
N LYS A 61 3.84 -5.85 -30.11
CA LYS A 61 3.05 -5.31 -31.22
C LYS A 61 1.72 -6.04 -31.44
N ASP A 62 1.69 -7.34 -31.19
CA ASP A 62 0.54 -8.22 -31.47
C ASP A 62 -0.34 -8.45 -30.24
N LYS A 63 -0.17 -7.64 -29.18
CA LYS A 63 -0.93 -7.76 -27.95
C LYS A 63 -1.45 -6.40 -27.49
N ILE A 64 -2.49 -6.44 -26.67
CA ILE A 64 -3.02 -5.29 -25.99
C ILE A 64 -2.08 -4.92 -24.84
N ASN A 65 -1.44 -3.78 -24.95
CA ASN A 65 -0.44 -3.29 -24.00
C ASN A 65 -1.13 -2.56 -22.85
N VAL A 66 -1.16 -3.16 -21.68
CA VAL A 66 -1.75 -2.64 -20.46
C VAL A 66 -0.65 -2.31 -19.46
N LEU A 67 -0.44 -1.05 -19.16
CA LEU A 67 0.46 -0.61 -18.10
C LEU A 67 -0.30 -0.52 -16.77
N TRP A 68 0.07 -1.33 -15.79
CA TRP A 68 -0.46 -1.23 -14.43
C TRP A 68 0.49 -0.40 -13.57
N MET A 69 0.08 0.86 -13.28
CA MET A 69 0.91 1.88 -12.66
C MET A 69 0.53 2.12 -11.20
N HIS A 70 1.41 1.70 -10.28
CA HIS A 70 1.30 1.94 -8.85
C HIS A 70 2.23 3.06 -8.37
N HIS A 71 3.18 3.49 -9.19
CA HIS A 71 4.13 4.52 -8.82
C HIS A 71 3.52 5.92 -8.93
N PHE A 72 4.04 6.84 -8.11
CA PHE A 72 3.71 8.26 -8.21
C PHE A 72 4.52 8.92 -9.35
N VAL A 73 4.05 10.07 -9.85
CA VAL A 73 4.61 10.76 -11.03
C VAL A 73 6.10 11.15 -10.90
N ASN A 74 6.62 11.32 -9.68
CA ASN A 74 8.02 11.68 -9.45
C ASN A 74 8.97 10.47 -9.42
N GLN A 75 8.45 9.24 -9.48
CA GLN A 75 9.27 8.04 -9.46
C GLN A 75 9.89 7.78 -10.85
N LYS A 76 11.12 7.27 -10.85
CA LYS A 76 11.93 7.05 -12.06
C LYS A 76 11.20 6.19 -13.09
N GLU A 77 10.48 5.21 -12.63
CA GLU A 77 9.78 4.21 -13.43
C GLU A 77 8.60 4.79 -14.23
N ALA A 78 8.07 5.95 -13.82
CA ALA A 78 6.99 6.65 -14.52
C ALA A 78 7.48 7.66 -15.57
N LYS A 79 8.79 7.97 -15.62
CA LYS A 79 9.33 9.10 -16.39
C LYS A 79 9.04 9.04 -17.88
N ASN A 80 9.07 7.86 -18.51
CA ASN A 80 8.83 7.72 -19.95
C ASN A 80 7.38 8.00 -20.37
N LEU A 81 6.44 8.13 -19.40
CA LEU A 81 5.09 8.60 -19.68
C LEU A 81 5.03 10.06 -20.19
N ILE A 82 6.12 10.82 -20.08
CA ILE A 82 6.24 12.13 -20.71
C ILE A 82 6.28 12.04 -22.24
N SER A 83 6.71 10.90 -22.80
CA SER A 83 6.76 10.64 -24.23
C SER A 83 5.39 10.28 -24.78
N LYS A 84 4.83 11.13 -25.64
CA LYS A 84 3.58 10.82 -26.35
C LYS A 84 3.71 9.56 -27.20
N ASP A 85 4.88 9.32 -27.82
CA ASP A 85 5.11 8.13 -28.63
C ASP A 85 5.05 6.85 -27.82
N PHE A 86 5.56 6.87 -26.57
CA PHE A 86 5.42 5.75 -25.65
C PHE A 86 3.96 5.55 -25.24
N VAL A 87 3.28 6.63 -24.82
CA VAL A 87 1.87 6.58 -24.42
C VAL A 87 0.96 6.10 -25.56
N ASN A 88 1.28 6.45 -26.81
CA ASN A 88 0.52 5.98 -27.98
C ASN A 88 0.64 4.47 -28.20
N LYS A 89 1.74 3.84 -27.79
CA LYS A 89 1.97 2.38 -27.90
C LYS A 89 1.25 1.59 -26.79
N LEU A 90 0.77 2.27 -25.75
CA LEU A 90 -0.07 1.67 -24.73
C LEU A 90 -1.54 1.74 -25.17
N ASP A 91 -2.26 0.65 -25.00
CA ASP A 91 -3.71 0.63 -25.21
C ASP A 91 -4.40 1.16 -23.94
N TRP A 92 -3.93 0.75 -22.77
CA TRP A 92 -4.50 1.13 -21.49
C TRP A 92 -3.44 1.39 -20.42
N ILE A 93 -3.78 2.32 -19.52
CA ILE A 93 -3.04 2.54 -18.27
C ILE A 93 -4.01 2.37 -17.10
N VAL A 94 -3.75 1.38 -16.26
CA VAL A 94 -4.54 1.08 -15.07
C VAL A 94 -3.86 1.68 -13.85
N TYR A 95 -4.60 2.46 -13.09
CA TYR A 95 -4.15 3.09 -11.85
C TYR A 95 -4.84 2.46 -10.63
N ASN A 96 -4.18 2.51 -9.49
CA ASN A 96 -4.67 1.92 -8.24
C ASN A 96 -5.54 2.87 -7.39
N SER A 97 -5.70 4.14 -7.80
CA SER A 97 -6.60 5.13 -7.20
C SER A 97 -6.95 6.24 -8.18
N ASN A 98 -8.05 6.96 -7.92
CA ASN A 98 -8.39 8.17 -8.67
C ASN A 98 -7.33 9.26 -8.48
N TRP A 99 -6.83 9.42 -7.25
CA TRP A 99 -5.78 10.38 -6.96
C TRP A 99 -4.54 10.13 -7.83
N ASN A 100 -4.04 8.88 -7.89
CA ASN A 100 -2.87 8.54 -8.71
C ASN A 100 -3.11 8.80 -10.19
N ARG A 101 -4.29 8.39 -10.70
CA ARG A 101 -4.72 8.65 -12.08
C ARG A 101 -4.72 10.15 -12.41
N GLU A 102 -5.34 10.97 -11.59
CA GLU A 102 -5.43 12.42 -11.81
C GLU A 102 -4.05 13.10 -11.77
N GLN A 103 -3.14 12.66 -10.88
CA GLN A 103 -1.76 13.16 -10.87
C GLN A 103 -1.04 12.85 -12.21
N HIS A 104 -1.18 11.64 -12.73
CA HIS A 104 -0.57 11.25 -14.01
C HIS A 104 -1.19 11.99 -15.19
N ILE A 105 -2.51 12.14 -15.25
CA ILE A 105 -3.19 12.93 -16.27
C ILE A 105 -2.69 14.38 -16.25
N LYS A 106 -2.62 14.97 -15.06
CA LYS A 106 -2.17 16.36 -14.90
C LYS A 106 -0.72 16.55 -15.30
N TYR A 107 0.18 15.67 -14.85
CA TYR A 107 1.62 15.81 -15.02
C TYR A 107 2.11 15.39 -16.41
N PHE A 108 1.70 14.19 -16.87
CA PHE A 108 2.15 13.60 -18.14
C PHE A 108 1.17 13.85 -19.31
N LYS A 109 0.03 14.51 -19.07
CA LYS A 109 -1.01 14.75 -20.08
C LYS A 109 -1.57 13.45 -20.68
N ILE A 110 -1.73 12.42 -19.84
CA ILE A 110 -2.28 11.14 -20.26
C ILE A 110 -3.72 11.33 -20.75
N PRO A 111 -4.10 10.76 -21.92
CA PRO A 111 -5.47 10.78 -22.41
C PRO A 111 -6.43 10.07 -21.43
N LYS A 112 -7.52 10.74 -21.06
CA LYS A 112 -8.50 10.18 -20.11
C LYS A 112 -9.12 8.87 -20.61
N ASN A 113 -9.34 8.75 -21.90
CA ASN A 113 -9.91 7.56 -22.54
C ASN A 113 -8.96 6.34 -22.57
N LYS A 114 -7.67 6.52 -22.31
CA LYS A 114 -6.68 5.44 -22.14
C LYS A 114 -6.45 5.08 -20.68
N SER A 115 -7.12 5.71 -19.73
CA SER A 115 -6.83 5.57 -18.30
C SER A 115 -8.04 5.10 -17.50
N VAL A 116 -7.86 4.03 -16.76
CA VAL A 116 -8.88 3.45 -15.87
C VAL A 116 -8.34 3.32 -14.45
N VAL A 117 -9.23 3.19 -13.48
CA VAL A 117 -8.87 2.89 -12.10
C VAL A 117 -9.39 1.50 -11.75
N ILE A 118 -8.46 0.63 -11.36
CA ILE A 118 -8.78 -0.65 -10.71
C ILE A 118 -8.00 -0.66 -9.40
N ARG A 119 -8.73 -0.56 -8.29
CA ARG A 119 -8.13 -0.42 -6.96
C ARG A 119 -7.36 -1.68 -6.57
N ASN A 120 -6.39 -1.51 -5.65
CA ASN A 120 -5.75 -2.65 -5.00
C ASN A 120 -6.77 -3.51 -4.27
N ALA A 121 -6.40 -4.76 -4.02
CA ALA A 121 -7.25 -5.68 -3.27
C ALA A 121 -6.45 -6.46 -2.23
N ILE A 122 -7.15 -7.01 -1.26
CA ILE A 122 -6.64 -7.85 -0.19
C ILE A 122 -7.39 -9.17 -0.16
N GLU A 123 -6.81 -10.20 0.43
CA GLU A 123 -7.58 -11.37 0.86
C GLU A 123 -8.48 -10.96 2.03
N LYS A 124 -9.68 -11.52 2.10
CA LYS A 124 -10.59 -11.20 3.21
C LYS A 124 -9.97 -11.54 4.56
N ILE A 125 -10.09 -10.63 5.51
CA ILE A 125 -9.54 -10.78 6.86
C ILE A 125 -10.69 -11.05 7.84
N ASN A 126 -10.68 -12.24 8.42
CA ASN A 126 -11.64 -12.60 9.46
C ASN A 126 -11.35 -11.83 10.74
N TYR A 127 -12.40 -11.30 11.34
CA TYR A 127 -12.28 -10.55 12.59
C TYR A 127 -11.93 -11.49 13.76
N LEU A 128 -11.05 -11.00 14.62
CA LEU A 128 -10.76 -11.54 15.95
C LEU A 128 -11.09 -10.46 16.98
N GLU A 129 -11.74 -10.84 18.09
CA GLU A 129 -11.99 -9.90 19.17
C GLU A 129 -10.66 -9.36 19.72
N LYS A 130 -10.59 -8.02 19.86
CA LYS A 130 -9.36 -7.36 20.30
C LYS A 130 -9.10 -7.59 21.78
N PRO A 131 -7.84 -7.80 22.21
CA PRO A 131 -7.46 -7.84 23.63
C PRO A 131 -7.91 -6.57 24.36
N LYS A 132 -8.29 -6.69 25.64
CA LYS A 132 -8.80 -5.54 26.42
C LYS A 132 -7.82 -5.02 27.47
N ASP A 133 -6.69 -5.68 27.64
CA ASP A 133 -5.68 -5.37 28.65
C ASP A 133 -4.89 -4.10 28.34
N LYS A 134 -4.50 -3.91 27.08
CA LYS A 134 -3.73 -2.76 26.60
C LYS A 134 -4.16 -2.34 25.21
N ILE A 135 -4.05 -1.06 24.91
CA ILE A 135 -4.17 -0.57 23.53
C ILE A 135 -2.86 -0.86 22.78
N SER A 136 -2.96 -1.64 21.72
CA SER A 136 -1.82 -2.02 20.87
C SER A 136 -1.87 -1.26 19.56
N LEU A 137 -0.90 -0.37 19.36
CA LEU A 137 -0.66 0.33 18.10
C LEU A 137 0.18 -0.56 17.19
N ILE A 138 0.06 -0.39 15.88
CA ILE A 138 0.95 -1.02 14.91
C ILE A 138 1.41 -0.01 13.85
N TYR A 139 2.67 -0.15 13.45
CA TYR A 139 3.26 0.46 12.25
C TYR A 139 3.83 -0.66 11.38
N HIS A 140 3.33 -0.82 10.14
CA HIS A 140 3.77 -1.89 9.24
C HIS A 140 4.00 -1.40 7.80
N THR A 141 4.74 -0.31 7.70
CA THR A 141 5.22 0.22 6.43
C THR A 141 6.74 0.40 6.47
N THR A 142 7.31 0.88 5.36
CA THR A 142 8.77 1.12 5.28
C THR A 142 9.19 2.29 6.19
N PRO A 143 10.45 2.28 6.69
CA PRO A 143 10.87 3.19 7.77
C PRO A 143 10.84 4.68 7.39
N TRP A 144 11.04 5.01 6.10
CA TRP A 144 11.04 6.41 5.62
C TRP A 144 9.67 7.04 5.48
N ARG A 145 8.59 6.27 5.69
CA ARG A 145 7.21 6.75 5.50
C ARG A 145 6.58 7.31 6.77
N GLY A 146 7.38 7.69 7.78
CA GLY A 146 6.91 8.35 9.00
C GLY A 146 7.23 7.63 10.31
N LEU A 147 8.00 6.52 10.31
CA LEU A 147 8.35 5.79 11.55
C LEU A 147 9.05 6.68 12.58
N LYS A 148 9.97 7.54 12.14
CA LYS A 148 10.70 8.46 13.03
C LYS A 148 9.75 9.43 13.75
N ILE A 149 8.74 9.95 13.04
CA ILE A 149 7.72 10.83 13.62
C ILE A 149 6.87 10.05 14.62
N LEU A 150 6.40 8.85 14.23
CA LEU A 150 5.61 8.01 15.13
C LEU A 150 6.36 7.70 16.42
N LEU A 151 7.62 7.29 16.32
CA LEU A 151 8.42 6.92 17.49
C LEU A 151 8.60 8.11 18.44
N LYS A 152 8.87 9.31 17.91
CA LYS A 152 8.97 10.53 18.71
C LYS A 152 7.64 10.89 19.38
N VAL A 153 6.54 10.81 18.64
CA VAL A 153 5.19 11.02 19.19
C VAL A 153 4.89 9.99 20.28
N PHE A 154 5.15 8.71 20.03
CA PHE A 154 4.89 7.64 21.00
C PHE A 154 5.66 7.83 22.31
N LYS A 155 6.94 8.17 22.24
CA LYS A 155 7.76 8.50 23.43
C LYS A 155 7.16 9.66 24.23
N ASN A 156 6.65 10.68 23.53
CA ASN A 156 6.05 11.87 24.16
C ASN A 156 4.61 11.63 24.71
N LEU A 157 3.96 10.52 24.34
CA LEU A 157 2.70 10.12 24.98
C LEU A 157 2.90 9.60 26.39
N ASN A 158 4.02 8.91 26.65
CA ASN A 158 4.39 8.34 27.95
C ASN A 158 3.26 7.58 28.66
N LEU A 159 2.59 6.67 27.93
CA LEU A 159 1.45 5.88 28.41
C LEU A 159 1.89 4.44 28.75
N ASP A 160 1.65 3.98 29.98
CA ASP A 160 2.05 2.63 30.42
C ASP A 160 1.12 1.53 29.89
N ASN A 161 -0.11 1.87 29.59
CA ASN A 161 -1.14 0.95 29.08
C ASN A 161 -1.24 0.89 27.56
N VAL A 162 -0.27 1.44 26.85
CA VAL A 162 -0.20 1.44 25.38
C VAL A 162 1.09 0.78 24.93
N LYS A 163 1.00 -0.06 23.91
CA LYS A 163 2.15 -0.67 23.23
C LYS A 163 2.22 -0.20 21.76
N LEU A 164 3.42 -0.08 21.22
CA LEU A 164 3.67 0.14 19.80
C LEU A 164 4.41 -1.08 19.22
N ASN A 165 3.79 -1.72 18.24
CA ASN A 165 4.37 -2.83 17.47
C ASN A 165 4.89 -2.28 16.14
N VAL A 166 6.17 -2.52 15.85
CA VAL A 166 6.82 -2.01 14.64
C VAL A 166 7.26 -3.17 13.76
N CYS A 167 6.55 -3.37 12.65
CA CYS A 167 6.87 -4.31 11.58
C CYS A 167 7.40 -3.55 10.39
N SER A 168 8.66 -3.11 10.45
CA SER A 168 9.26 -2.23 9.45
C SER A 168 10.66 -2.68 9.09
N SER A 169 10.98 -2.72 7.81
CA SER A 169 12.30 -3.11 7.31
C SER A 169 12.50 -2.63 5.86
N THR A 170 13.75 -2.54 5.45
CA THR A 170 14.15 -2.29 4.05
C THR A 170 14.17 -3.58 3.23
N ILE A 171 14.25 -4.75 3.85
CA ILE A 171 14.36 -6.06 3.18
C ILE A 171 13.09 -6.45 2.39
N ILE A 172 11.97 -5.76 2.62
CA ILE A 172 10.72 -5.97 1.87
C ILE A 172 10.92 -5.86 0.35
N TYR A 173 11.90 -5.09 -0.09
CA TYR A 173 12.29 -4.96 -1.49
C TYR A 173 13.45 -5.88 -1.91
N GLY A 174 13.79 -6.87 -1.09
CA GLY A 174 14.83 -7.85 -1.33
C GLY A 174 16.21 -7.44 -0.81
N LYS A 175 17.12 -8.44 -0.79
CA LYS A 175 18.47 -8.30 -0.23
C LYS A 175 19.27 -7.17 -0.89
N LYS A 176 19.27 -7.11 -2.23
CA LYS A 176 20.02 -6.10 -2.98
C LYS A 176 19.61 -4.67 -2.62
N PHE A 177 18.31 -4.41 -2.45
CA PHE A 177 17.81 -3.11 -2.02
C PHE A 177 18.23 -2.82 -0.57
N ASN A 178 18.13 -3.82 0.31
CA ASN A 178 18.56 -3.70 1.70
C ASN A 178 20.04 -3.34 1.80
N ASP A 179 20.89 -4.01 1.00
CA ASP A 179 22.32 -3.74 0.95
C ASP A 179 22.62 -2.32 0.40
N LEU A 180 21.84 -1.85 -0.59
CA LEU A 180 21.95 -0.47 -1.11
C LEU A 180 21.53 0.59 -0.10
N MET A 181 20.50 0.32 0.72
CA MET A 181 20.08 1.22 1.79
C MET A 181 21.09 1.23 2.95
N GLY A 182 21.92 0.18 3.05
CA GLY A 182 22.95 0.04 4.08
C GLY A 182 22.39 0.28 5.48
N ASN A 183 23.13 1.00 6.29
CA ASN A 183 22.79 1.27 7.68
C ASN A 183 21.91 2.53 7.87
N THR A 184 21.29 3.04 6.81
CA THR A 184 20.54 4.32 6.83
C THR A 184 19.46 4.36 7.94
N PHE A 185 18.82 3.23 8.24
CA PHE A 185 17.75 3.16 9.24
C PHE A 185 18.13 2.36 10.49
N GLU A 186 19.38 1.91 10.61
CA GLU A 186 19.82 1.06 11.73
C GLU A 186 19.63 1.77 13.08
N ASN A 187 20.07 3.02 13.18
CA ASN A 187 19.86 3.82 14.40
C ASN A 187 18.37 3.96 14.77
N LEU A 188 17.47 4.11 13.79
CA LEU A 188 16.05 4.19 14.03
C LEU A 188 15.48 2.85 14.52
N PHE A 189 15.96 1.74 13.96
CA PHE A 189 15.55 0.41 14.41
C PHE A 189 16.09 0.09 15.81
N GLU A 190 17.32 0.47 16.12
CA GLU A 190 17.87 0.35 17.47
C GLU A 190 17.11 1.24 18.48
N GLU A 191 16.72 2.44 18.07
CA GLU A 191 15.89 3.31 18.90
C GLU A 191 14.53 2.65 19.18
N CYS A 192 13.90 1.98 18.19
CA CYS A 192 12.68 1.21 18.41
C CYS A 192 12.88 0.11 19.46
N LYS A 193 13.96 -0.69 19.35
CA LYS A 193 14.28 -1.81 20.26
C LYS A 193 14.50 -1.35 21.70
N ASN A 194 15.07 -0.17 21.88
CA ASN A 194 15.44 0.39 23.19
C ASN A 194 14.36 1.30 23.80
N THR A 195 13.24 1.52 23.10
CA THR A 195 12.17 2.37 23.60
C THR A 195 11.17 1.55 24.43
N LYS A 196 10.84 2.04 25.64
CA LYS A 196 9.86 1.40 26.53
C LYS A 196 8.51 1.22 25.81
N ASN A 197 7.88 0.07 25.99
CA ASN A 197 6.61 -0.29 25.37
C ASN A 197 6.60 -0.33 23.83
N VAL A 198 7.77 -0.34 23.17
CA VAL A 198 7.92 -0.60 21.74
C VAL A 198 8.44 -2.01 21.53
N GLU A 199 7.80 -2.75 20.65
CA GLU A 199 8.22 -4.09 20.23
C GLU A 199 8.54 -4.06 18.74
N TYR A 200 9.83 -4.26 18.40
CA TYR A 200 10.33 -4.21 17.03
C TYR A 200 10.47 -5.62 16.45
N PHE A 201 9.70 -5.92 15.41
CA PHE A 201 9.64 -7.24 14.75
C PHE A 201 10.42 -7.29 13.44
N GLY A 202 10.87 -6.15 12.90
CA GLY A 202 11.51 -6.12 11.60
C GLY A 202 10.57 -6.50 10.46
N PHE A 203 11.10 -7.23 9.46
CA PHE A 203 10.30 -7.77 8.37
C PHE A 203 9.40 -8.91 8.86
N GLN A 204 8.15 -8.86 8.47
CA GLN A 204 7.20 -9.95 8.69
C GLN A 204 6.59 -10.40 7.35
N GLU A 205 6.48 -11.69 7.16
CA GLU A 205 5.69 -12.25 6.07
C GLU A 205 4.21 -11.87 6.20
N ASN A 206 3.54 -11.67 5.07
CA ASN A 206 2.17 -11.14 5.07
C ASN A 206 1.20 -11.96 5.96
N GLU A 207 1.26 -13.28 5.93
CA GLU A 207 0.39 -14.12 6.75
C GLU A 207 0.57 -13.86 8.24
N LYS A 208 1.82 -13.78 8.73
CA LYS A 208 2.15 -13.46 10.12
C LYS A 208 1.72 -12.04 10.48
N LEU A 209 1.92 -11.09 9.56
CA LEU A 209 1.50 -9.71 9.74
C LEU A 209 -0.02 -9.60 9.88
N ILE A 210 -0.79 -10.29 9.07
CA ILE A 210 -2.26 -10.32 9.17
C ILE A 210 -2.72 -10.89 10.52
N GLU A 211 -2.09 -11.96 11.01
CA GLU A 211 -2.40 -12.52 12.34
C GLU A 211 -2.08 -11.54 13.48
N GLN A 212 -1.03 -10.72 13.32
CA GLN A 212 -0.76 -9.62 14.25
C GLN A 212 -1.83 -8.53 14.15
N LEU A 213 -2.16 -8.08 12.94
CA LEU A 213 -3.17 -7.02 12.71
C LEU A 213 -4.51 -7.34 13.36
N LYS A 214 -4.94 -8.60 13.36
CA LYS A 214 -6.17 -9.05 14.03
C LYS A 214 -6.20 -8.72 15.51
N LYS A 215 -5.04 -8.58 16.17
CA LYS A 215 -4.90 -8.27 17.60
C LYS A 215 -4.61 -6.80 17.87
N MET A 216 -4.30 -6.00 16.83
CA MET A 216 -3.96 -4.59 16.98
C MET A 216 -5.20 -3.70 16.99
N HIS A 217 -5.12 -2.59 17.70
CA HIS A 217 -6.22 -1.64 17.89
C HIS A 217 -6.16 -0.49 16.89
N ILE A 218 -4.98 0.10 16.73
CA ILE A 218 -4.79 1.29 15.92
C ILE A 218 -3.61 1.09 14.98
N PHE A 219 -3.82 1.30 13.68
CA PHE A 219 -2.74 1.47 12.72
C PHE A 219 -2.30 2.92 12.77
N ALA A 220 -1.15 3.16 13.40
CA ALA A 220 -0.58 4.48 13.63
C ALA A 220 0.39 4.81 12.48
N TYR A 221 -0.07 5.63 11.53
CA TYR A 221 0.67 5.91 10.30
C TYR A 221 0.74 7.41 9.99
N PRO A 222 1.66 8.18 10.63
CA PRO A 222 1.91 9.59 10.27
C PRO A 222 2.65 9.66 8.92
N SER A 223 1.94 9.33 7.83
CA SER A 223 2.56 9.23 6.53
C SER A 223 3.23 10.52 6.09
N THR A 224 4.51 10.40 5.70
CA THR A 224 5.31 11.45 5.05
C THR A 224 5.56 11.13 3.57
N TRP A 225 4.87 10.13 3.04
CA TRP A 225 4.98 9.66 1.67
C TRP A 225 3.66 9.85 0.92
N PRO A 226 3.65 10.38 -0.31
CA PRO A 226 2.43 10.50 -1.10
C PRO A 226 1.98 9.11 -1.57
N GLU A 227 1.16 8.45 -0.76
CA GLU A 227 0.64 7.12 -1.07
C GLU A 227 -0.23 7.15 -2.32
N THR A 228 -0.05 6.16 -3.19
CA THR A 228 -0.89 6.00 -4.38
C THR A 228 -2.14 5.15 -4.12
N SER A 229 -2.07 4.29 -3.09
CA SER A 229 -3.18 3.49 -2.55
C SER A 229 -2.64 2.67 -1.38
N CYS A 230 -2.78 2.92 -0.18
CA CYS A 230 -2.10 2.28 0.93
C CYS A 230 -2.68 0.89 1.26
N ILE A 231 -2.09 -0.20 0.77
CA ILE A 231 -2.53 -1.58 1.08
C ILE A 231 -2.46 -1.83 2.59
N ALA A 232 -1.42 -1.35 3.25
CA ALA A 232 -1.27 -1.47 4.70
C ALA A 232 -2.47 -0.88 5.48
N ALA A 233 -3.00 0.27 5.04
CA ALA A 233 -4.21 0.85 5.64
C ALA A 233 -5.46 0.02 5.33
N ILE A 234 -5.58 -0.52 4.11
CA ILE A 234 -6.69 -1.38 3.71
C ILE A 234 -6.71 -2.65 4.58
N GLU A 235 -5.56 -3.33 4.74
CA GLU A 235 -5.42 -4.53 5.58
C GLU A 235 -5.73 -4.22 7.05
N ALA A 236 -5.22 -3.11 7.58
CA ALA A 236 -5.50 -2.68 8.95
C ALA A 236 -6.99 -2.42 9.18
N MET A 237 -7.65 -1.71 8.26
CA MET A 237 -9.10 -1.46 8.33
C MET A 237 -9.92 -2.75 8.24
N ALA A 238 -9.54 -3.67 7.35
CA ALA A 238 -10.19 -4.97 7.20
C ALA A 238 -10.05 -5.83 8.48
N ALA A 239 -8.90 -5.75 9.15
CA ALA A 239 -8.65 -6.41 10.43
C ALA A 239 -9.34 -5.73 11.63
N GLY A 240 -10.04 -4.61 11.40
CA GLY A 240 -10.75 -3.86 12.46
C GLY A 240 -9.85 -2.94 13.28
N CYS A 241 -8.70 -2.50 12.75
CA CYS A 241 -7.93 -1.44 13.36
C CYS A 241 -8.53 -0.07 13.01
N GLU A 242 -8.53 0.86 13.96
CA GLU A 242 -8.70 2.27 13.61
C GLU A 242 -7.44 2.75 12.88
N VAL A 243 -7.60 3.50 11.80
CA VAL A 243 -6.47 4.09 11.07
C VAL A 243 -6.33 5.55 11.48
N VAL A 244 -5.14 5.93 11.99
CA VAL A 244 -4.77 7.32 12.24
C VAL A 244 -3.65 7.68 11.26
N THR A 245 -3.92 8.57 10.32
CA THR A 245 -2.98 8.89 9.23
C THR A 245 -3.12 10.33 8.74
N THR A 246 -2.28 10.72 7.77
CA THR A 246 -2.36 12.02 7.09
C THR A 246 -3.21 11.94 5.81
N ASP A 247 -3.56 13.08 5.24
CA ASP A 247 -4.25 13.19 3.94
C ASP A 247 -3.30 13.13 2.73
N LEU A 248 -2.03 12.79 2.94
CA LEU A 248 -1.00 12.84 1.91
C LEU A 248 -1.20 11.75 0.83
N GLY A 249 -1.32 12.18 -0.41
CA GLY A 249 -1.57 11.28 -1.53
C GLY A 249 -3.01 10.76 -1.58
N ALA A 250 -3.17 9.48 -1.85
CA ALA A 250 -4.46 8.81 -1.92
C ALA A 250 -5.00 8.33 -0.55
N LEU A 251 -4.36 8.72 0.57
CA LEU A 251 -4.80 8.26 1.90
C LEU A 251 -6.21 8.73 2.23
N ASN A 252 -6.57 9.96 1.82
CA ASN A 252 -7.94 10.40 1.98
C ASN A 252 -8.94 9.54 1.18
N GLU A 253 -8.62 9.19 -0.08
CA GLU A 253 -9.45 8.29 -0.90
C GLU A 253 -9.54 6.88 -0.31
N THR A 254 -8.42 6.37 0.24
CA THR A 254 -8.32 4.99 0.74
C THR A 254 -9.00 4.82 2.10
N CYS A 255 -8.84 5.80 3.00
CA CYS A 255 -9.22 5.66 4.41
C CYS A 255 -10.59 6.28 4.74
N SER A 256 -11.14 7.18 3.89
CA SER A 256 -12.47 7.74 4.14
C SER A 256 -13.58 6.72 3.87
N PRO A 257 -14.70 6.81 4.61
CA PRO A 257 -14.99 7.76 5.69
C PRO A 257 -14.56 7.27 7.09
N PHE A 258 -13.79 6.22 7.21
CA PHE A 258 -13.57 5.51 8.46
C PHE A 258 -12.32 5.96 9.24
N GLY A 259 -11.22 6.26 8.53
CA GLY A 259 -9.96 6.66 9.15
C GLY A 259 -10.03 8.02 9.84
N LYS A 260 -9.25 8.19 10.90
CA LYS A 260 -8.95 9.51 11.47
C LYS A 260 -7.82 10.11 10.62
N ILE A 261 -8.16 11.05 9.75
CA ILE A 261 -7.27 11.65 8.78
C ILE A 261 -6.96 13.08 9.24
N ILE A 262 -5.67 13.40 9.42
CA ILE A 262 -5.20 14.75 9.72
C ILE A 262 -4.59 15.39 8.48
N HIS A 263 -4.60 16.71 8.42
CA HIS A 263 -3.92 17.43 7.36
C HIS A 263 -2.39 17.24 7.48
N PHE A 264 -1.74 16.93 6.35
CA PHE A 264 -0.29 16.81 6.30
C PHE A 264 0.37 18.19 6.45
N GLU A 265 1.21 18.32 7.45
CA GLU A 265 1.92 19.58 7.72
C GLU A 265 3.30 19.59 7.05
N LYS A 266 3.74 20.80 6.70
CA LYS A 266 5.01 21.00 5.97
C LYS A 266 6.24 20.78 6.86
N THR A 267 6.10 21.04 8.16
CA THR A 267 7.18 20.85 9.12
C THR A 267 6.95 19.57 9.94
N PRO A 268 8.01 18.81 10.25
CA PRO A 268 7.89 17.64 11.11
C PRO A 268 7.32 17.97 12.50
N GLU A 269 7.65 19.13 13.05
CA GLU A 269 7.23 19.58 14.37
C GLU A 269 5.72 19.83 14.45
N GLU A 270 5.15 20.49 13.45
CA GLU A 270 3.70 20.71 13.36
C GLU A 270 2.96 19.39 13.17
N LEU A 271 3.50 18.50 12.32
CA LEU A 271 2.92 17.18 12.12
C LEU A 271 2.95 16.35 13.40
N GLU A 272 4.05 16.36 14.16
CA GLU A 272 4.18 15.68 15.45
C GLU A 272 3.10 16.13 16.44
N VAL A 273 2.87 17.44 16.57
CA VAL A 273 1.85 17.98 17.48
C VAL A 273 0.45 17.50 17.09
N LYS A 274 0.05 17.73 15.85
CA LYS A 274 -1.29 17.33 15.37
C LYS A 274 -1.50 15.82 15.39
N TYR A 275 -0.48 15.07 15.01
CA TYR A 275 -0.56 13.62 15.03
C TYR A 275 -0.66 13.06 16.45
N LYS A 276 0.07 13.64 17.40
CA LYS A 276 -0.03 13.29 18.83
C LYS A 276 -1.45 13.47 19.36
N GLU A 277 -2.07 14.61 19.06
CA GLU A 277 -3.45 14.91 19.49
C GLU A 277 -4.45 13.89 18.91
N ALA A 278 -4.37 13.65 17.60
CA ALA A 278 -5.25 12.69 16.94
C ALA A 278 -5.06 11.25 17.44
N LEU A 279 -3.81 10.85 17.66
CA LEU A 279 -3.49 9.52 18.17
C LEU A 279 -3.97 9.33 19.61
N LEU A 280 -3.76 10.35 20.49
CA LEU A 280 -4.22 10.32 21.86
C LEU A 280 -5.75 10.25 21.95
N GLU A 281 -6.46 11.01 21.11
CA GLU A 281 -7.92 10.96 21.04
C GLU A 281 -8.40 9.56 20.61
N SER A 282 -7.77 8.94 19.61
CA SER A 282 -8.10 7.57 19.17
C SER A 282 -7.83 6.54 20.27
N ILE A 283 -6.72 6.66 21.00
CA ILE A 283 -6.39 5.78 22.12
C ILE A 283 -7.47 5.87 23.20
N ASN A 284 -7.82 7.09 23.62
CA ASN A 284 -8.79 7.33 24.71
C ASN A 284 -10.21 6.89 24.36
N ASN A 285 -10.59 7.00 23.09
CA ASN A 285 -11.95 6.70 22.63
C ASN A 285 -12.09 5.33 21.95
N PHE A 286 -11.01 4.52 21.89
CA PHE A 286 -11.05 3.25 21.15
C PHE A 286 -12.22 2.35 21.57
N TRP A 287 -12.46 2.20 22.86
CA TRP A 287 -13.51 1.34 23.40
C TRP A 287 -14.89 2.01 23.51
N SER A 288 -15.05 3.26 23.06
CA SER A 288 -16.37 3.90 23.03
C SER A 288 -17.32 3.15 22.08
N GLU A 289 -18.60 3.14 22.42
CA GLU A 289 -19.65 2.49 21.60
C GLU A 289 -19.65 3.03 20.16
N ALA A 290 -19.51 4.35 20.01
CA ALA A 290 -19.45 5.00 18.71
C ALA A 290 -18.27 4.51 17.87
N THR A 291 -17.06 4.40 18.46
CA THR A 291 -15.87 3.89 17.77
C THR A 291 -16.06 2.42 17.38
N GLN A 292 -16.55 1.57 18.30
CA GLN A 292 -16.74 0.14 18.03
C GLN A 292 -17.79 -0.09 16.91
N LYS A 293 -18.86 0.69 16.88
CA LYS A 293 -19.86 0.66 15.80
C LYS A 293 -19.24 1.08 14.45
N LYS A 294 -18.45 2.15 14.44
CA LYS A 294 -17.72 2.60 13.25
C LYS A 294 -16.76 1.53 12.75
N LEU A 295 -15.96 0.91 13.62
CA LEU A 295 -14.98 -0.12 13.26
C LEU A 295 -15.65 -1.41 12.76
N LYS A 296 -16.82 -1.76 13.28
CA LYS A 296 -17.62 -2.88 12.76
C LYS A 296 -18.02 -2.62 11.31
N LEU A 297 -18.62 -1.45 11.03
CA LEU A 297 -19.01 -1.07 9.68
C LEU A 297 -17.81 -0.96 8.73
N GLN A 298 -16.70 -0.38 9.21
CA GLN A 298 -15.45 -0.28 8.46
C GLN A 298 -14.98 -1.63 7.95
N ARG A 299 -14.80 -2.63 8.84
CA ARG A 299 -14.26 -3.93 8.43
C ARG A 299 -15.19 -4.69 7.49
N GLU A 300 -16.52 -4.56 7.68
CA GLU A 300 -17.49 -5.14 6.77
C GLU A 300 -17.38 -4.54 5.37
N LYS A 301 -17.39 -3.20 5.29
CA LYS A 301 -17.29 -2.48 4.01
C LYS A 301 -15.93 -2.68 3.31
N ILE A 302 -14.83 -2.64 4.05
CA ILE A 302 -13.51 -2.83 3.45
C ILE A 302 -13.34 -4.26 2.92
N ASN A 303 -13.72 -5.29 3.68
CA ASN A 303 -13.69 -6.68 3.20
C ASN A 303 -14.64 -6.92 2.01
N GLU A 304 -15.75 -6.18 1.94
CA GLU A 304 -16.66 -6.25 0.80
C GLU A 304 -16.06 -5.58 -0.45
N THR A 305 -15.51 -4.36 -0.32
CA THR A 305 -15.12 -3.52 -1.47
C THR A 305 -13.70 -3.73 -1.97
N TYR A 306 -12.79 -4.17 -1.09
CA TYR A 306 -11.38 -4.37 -1.42
C TYR A 306 -10.97 -5.84 -1.52
N SER A 307 -11.92 -6.79 -1.50
CA SER A 307 -11.59 -8.21 -1.63
C SER A 307 -11.20 -8.60 -3.05
N TRP A 308 -10.37 -9.63 -3.17
CA TRP A 308 -10.07 -10.23 -4.46
C TRP A 308 -11.29 -10.88 -5.12
N ASP A 309 -12.36 -11.22 -4.37
CA ASP A 309 -13.61 -11.69 -4.96
C ASP A 309 -14.22 -10.64 -5.90
N VAL A 310 -14.25 -9.38 -5.46
CA VAL A 310 -14.75 -8.26 -6.27
C VAL A 310 -13.73 -7.87 -7.35
N ARG A 311 -12.46 -7.76 -6.95
CA ARG A 311 -11.41 -7.24 -7.82
C ARG A 311 -11.10 -8.15 -8.99
N SER A 312 -11.16 -9.46 -8.80
CA SER A 312 -10.98 -10.43 -9.88
C SER A 312 -12.06 -10.31 -10.96
N VAL A 313 -13.30 -10.05 -10.59
CA VAL A 313 -14.39 -9.79 -11.53
C VAL A 313 -14.15 -8.51 -12.32
N GLU A 314 -13.75 -7.44 -11.64
CA GLU A 314 -13.44 -6.15 -12.28
C GLU A 314 -12.29 -6.27 -13.31
N TRP A 315 -11.19 -6.95 -12.95
CA TRP A 315 -10.10 -7.23 -13.88
C TRP A 315 -10.52 -8.11 -15.06
N LYS A 316 -11.33 -9.14 -14.81
CA LYS A 316 -11.85 -10.01 -15.87
C LYS A 316 -12.72 -9.24 -16.87
N ASN A 317 -13.61 -8.39 -16.37
CA ASN A 317 -14.44 -7.53 -17.20
C ASN A 317 -13.59 -6.54 -18.00
N PHE A 318 -12.65 -5.85 -17.35
CA PHE A 318 -11.72 -4.94 -18.00
C PHE A 318 -10.95 -5.62 -19.13
N PHE A 319 -10.34 -6.79 -18.89
CA PHE A 319 -9.61 -7.52 -19.94
C PHE A 319 -10.53 -7.99 -21.09
N SER A 320 -11.78 -8.29 -20.80
CA SER A 320 -12.76 -8.67 -21.85
C SER A 320 -13.17 -7.47 -22.70
N GLU A 321 -13.33 -6.30 -22.11
CA GLU A 321 -13.65 -5.06 -22.80
C GLU A 321 -12.46 -4.53 -23.61
N ALA A 322 -11.26 -4.61 -23.04
CA ALA A 322 -10.03 -4.18 -23.71
C ALA A 322 -9.70 -4.98 -25.00
N LYS A 323 -10.29 -6.17 -25.16
CA LYS A 323 -10.12 -7.03 -26.35
C LYS A 323 -11.13 -6.72 -27.48
N LYS A 324 -12.14 -5.90 -27.23
CA LYS A 324 -13.11 -5.44 -28.24
C LYS A 324 -12.60 -4.24 -29.00
#